data_61a4688f4d2dc7b6a9ed34cb1b2791be
#
_entry.id   61a4688f4d2dc7b6a9ed34cb1b2791be
#
_cell.length_a   1.000
_cell.length_b   1.000
_cell.length_c   1.000
_cell.angle_alpha   90.00
_cell.angle_beta   90.00
_cell.angle_gamma   90.00
#
_symmetry.space_group_name_H-M   'P 1'
#
loop_
_entity.id
_entity.type
_entity.pdbx_description
1 polymer ?
#
loop_
_entity_poly.entity_id
_entity_poly.type
_entity_poly.pdbx_seq_one_letter_code
_entity_poly.pdbx_strand_id
1 'polypeptide(L)'
;KSTLADIIQAKKYIEAIVNSITEPIIGLDRDRSILFANDEALTILNLKRENVMGKSAAELALKNDLLRRLVRELIQPDEKKEPLKIYADDKESYFQAKYIPIHVTNGDGGETEYVGDVILLKNITEFKELDSAKTTFISTISHELKTPISAILMSLKLLKDKRVGEMNDEQIALADSIRESSDRLLEITGELLKMTQVETGKLQLNPKITKPIELIDYAIKANRVQAERFNCHIEVDYPEKISKLFVDSEKIAWVLTNLLSNAIHYTPENGRIIIGARQEDKKVEIFVQDFGKGID
;
A
#
# COMPACT_ATOMS: atom_id res chain seq x y z
N LYS A 1 -33.24 42.71 6.94
CA LYS A 1 -32.90 42.54 8.38
C LYS A 1 -33.47 41.17 8.78
N SER A 2 -32.63 40.14 8.90
CA SER A 2 -33.07 38.87 9.48
C SER A 2 -33.48 39.11 10.94
N THR A 3 -34.61 38.57 11.31
CA THR A 3 -35.10 38.69 12.69
C THR A 3 -34.33 37.71 13.59
N LEU A 4 -34.29 37.98 14.89
CA LEU A 4 -33.70 37.02 15.86
C LEU A 4 -34.32 35.62 15.73
N ALA A 5 -35.61 35.55 15.40
CA ALA A 5 -36.32 34.30 15.11
C ALA A 5 -35.75 33.55 13.91
N ASP A 6 -35.42 34.26 12.81
CA ASP A 6 -34.82 33.64 11.60
C ASP A 6 -33.44 33.05 11.91
N ILE A 7 -32.64 33.73 12.72
CA ILE A 7 -31.33 33.27 13.15
C ILE A 7 -31.43 31.99 14.01
N ILE A 8 -32.36 31.97 14.96
CA ILE A 8 -32.62 30.81 15.83
C ILE A 8 -33.10 29.63 15.00
N GLN A 9 -34.00 29.86 14.03
CA GLN A 9 -34.54 28.84 13.17
C GLN A 9 -33.42 28.26 12.25
N ALA A 10 -32.60 29.13 11.66
CA ALA A 10 -31.47 28.69 10.85
C ALA A 10 -30.46 27.86 11.67
N LYS A 11 -30.15 28.26 12.91
CA LYS A 11 -29.28 27.49 13.80
C LYS A 11 -29.85 26.12 14.11
N LYS A 12 -31.15 26.00 14.46
CA LYS A 12 -31.81 24.73 14.71
C LYS A 12 -31.80 23.82 13.48
N TYR A 13 -31.98 24.40 12.29
CA TYR A 13 -31.95 23.67 11.04
C TYR A 13 -30.54 23.10 10.75
N ILE A 14 -29.50 23.90 10.95
CA ILE A 14 -28.10 23.45 10.79
C ILE A 14 -27.80 22.36 11.81
N GLU A 15 -28.18 22.51 13.08
CA GLU A 15 -27.99 21.50 14.11
C GLU A 15 -28.68 20.17 13.73
N ALA A 16 -29.89 20.24 13.22
CA ALA A 16 -30.62 19.06 12.76
C ALA A 16 -29.92 18.36 11.58
N ILE A 17 -29.41 19.14 10.59
CA ILE A 17 -28.64 18.59 9.48
C ILE A 17 -27.38 17.89 9.99
N VAL A 18 -26.60 18.56 10.83
CA VAL A 18 -25.35 18.01 11.37
C VAL A 18 -25.59 16.73 12.18
N ASN A 19 -26.66 16.67 12.98
CA ASN A 19 -27.02 15.48 13.74
C ASN A 19 -27.65 14.35 12.88
N SER A 20 -28.14 14.66 11.68
CA SER A 20 -28.63 13.62 10.76
C SER A 20 -27.51 12.90 10.00
N ILE A 21 -26.28 13.42 10.07
CA ILE A 21 -25.10 12.81 9.45
C ILE A 21 -24.63 11.66 10.35
N THR A 22 -24.52 10.47 9.75
CA THR A 22 -24.14 9.24 10.44
C THR A 22 -22.62 9.12 10.68
N GLU A 23 -21.83 9.94 10.02
CA GLU A 23 -20.39 10.02 10.25
C GLU A 23 -20.10 10.98 11.42
N PRO A 24 -19.17 10.64 12.33
CA PRO A 24 -18.77 11.54 13.42
C PRO A 24 -18.12 12.82 12.88
N ILE A 25 -18.66 13.96 13.26
CA ILE A 25 -18.19 15.29 12.85
C ILE A 25 -17.95 16.18 14.04
N ILE A 26 -16.78 16.83 14.08
CA ILE A 26 -16.39 17.80 15.10
C ILE A 26 -15.96 19.07 14.38
N GLY A 27 -16.57 20.21 14.73
CA GLY A 27 -16.18 21.52 14.23
C GLY A 27 -15.42 22.30 15.29
N LEU A 28 -14.30 22.89 14.89
CA LEU A 28 -13.42 23.71 15.71
C LEU A 28 -13.39 25.13 15.17
N ASP A 29 -13.33 26.14 16.06
CA ASP A 29 -13.05 27.52 15.69
C ASP A 29 -11.55 27.78 15.48
N ARG A 30 -11.18 29.04 15.21
CA ARG A 30 -9.78 29.48 15.04
C ARG A 30 -8.90 29.19 16.26
N ASP A 31 -9.50 29.28 17.45
CA ASP A 31 -8.84 29.06 18.73
C ASP A 31 -8.85 27.57 19.13
N ARG A 32 -9.34 26.70 18.23
CA ARG A 32 -9.50 25.26 18.43
C ARG A 32 -10.45 24.91 19.58
N SER A 33 -11.43 25.77 19.83
CA SER A 33 -12.55 25.42 20.71
C SER A 33 -13.62 24.68 19.91
N ILE A 34 -14.29 23.74 20.55
CA ILE A 34 -15.28 22.91 19.86
C ILE A 34 -16.57 23.72 19.68
N LEU A 35 -16.89 24.08 18.44
CA LEU A 35 -18.11 24.78 18.06
C LEU A 35 -19.31 23.86 18.00
N PHE A 36 -19.13 22.68 17.45
CA PHE A 36 -20.14 21.65 17.35
C PHE A 36 -19.53 20.24 17.31
N ALA A 37 -20.31 19.27 17.75
CA ALA A 37 -20.06 17.85 17.55
C ALA A 37 -21.43 17.18 17.40
N ASN A 38 -21.60 16.30 16.41
CA ASN A 38 -22.83 15.54 16.26
C ASN A 38 -22.89 14.40 17.27
N ASP A 39 -24.05 13.75 17.36
CA ASP A 39 -24.29 12.70 18.37
C ASP A 39 -23.36 11.51 18.18
N GLU A 40 -23.03 11.17 16.93
CA GLU A 40 -22.06 10.12 16.59
C GLU A 40 -20.64 10.44 17.12
N ALA A 41 -20.20 11.70 16.97
CA ALA A 41 -18.91 12.13 17.49
C ALA A 41 -18.88 12.11 19.01
N LEU A 42 -19.95 12.52 19.66
CA LEU A 42 -20.08 12.48 21.13
C LEU A 42 -20.06 11.02 21.64
N THR A 43 -20.72 10.12 20.95
CA THR A 43 -20.75 8.69 21.28
C THR A 43 -19.35 8.07 21.18
N ILE A 44 -18.65 8.29 20.08
CA ILE A 44 -17.28 7.76 19.87
C ILE A 44 -16.28 8.35 20.87
N LEU A 45 -16.42 9.64 21.19
CA LEU A 45 -15.57 10.32 22.18
C LEU A 45 -15.95 9.93 23.61
N ASN A 46 -17.10 9.29 23.82
CA ASN A 46 -17.69 9.00 25.13
C ASN A 46 -17.79 10.28 26.00
N LEU A 47 -18.26 11.36 25.39
CA LEU A 47 -18.40 12.67 26.03
C LEU A 47 -19.85 13.17 25.94
N LYS A 48 -20.28 13.90 26.98
CA LYS A 48 -21.58 14.57 26.96
C LYS A 48 -21.48 15.95 26.29
N ARG A 49 -22.48 16.33 25.53
CA ARG A 49 -22.56 17.61 24.80
C ARG A 49 -22.26 18.81 25.68
N GLU A 50 -22.83 18.85 26.89
CA GLU A 50 -22.64 19.91 27.87
C GLU A 50 -21.19 20.11 28.32
N ASN A 51 -20.40 19.03 28.24
CA ASN A 51 -19.00 19.01 28.67
C ASN A 51 -18.03 19.35 27.54
N VAL A 52 -18.52 19.50 26.31
CA VAL A 52 -17.69 19.62 25.11
C VAL A 52 -17.84 20.98 24.45
N MET A 53 -19.08 21.49 24.33
CA MET A 53 -19.35 22.72 23.58
C MET A 53 -18.65 23.93 24.16
N GLY A 54 -17.98 24.70 23.32
CA GLY A 54 -17.26 25.92 23.68
C GLY A 54 -15.96 25.70 24.47
N LYS A 55 -15.57 24.42 24.71
CA LYS A 55 -14.33 24.12 25.42
C LYS A 55 -13.18 23.92 24.44
N SER A 56 -11.98 24.22 24.91
CA SER A 56 -10.75 23.97 24.15
C SER A 56 -10.58 22.46 23.88
N ALA A 57 -10.40 22.10 22.60
CA ALA A 57 -10.12 20.73 22.22
C ALA A 57 -8.82 20.20 22.86
N ALA A 58 -7.83 21.09 23.11
CA ALA A 58 -6.59 20.75 23.79
C ALA A 58 -6.82 20.37 25.27
N GLU A 59 -7.69 21.09 25.98
CA GLU A 59 -8.03 20.75 27.38
C GLU A 59 -8.76 19.41 27.46
N LEU A 60 -9.72 19.15 26.59
CA LEU A 60 -10.43 17.89 26.53
C LEU A 60 -9.52 16.73 26.11
N ALA A 61 -8.54 16.98 25.27
CA ALA A 61 -7.53 16.04 24.84
C ALA A 61 -6.64 15.52 25.98
N LEU A 62 -6.53 16.25 27.10
CA LEU A 62 -5.80 15.78 28.28
C LEU A 62 -6.47 14.56 28.93
N LYS A 63 -7.79 14.43 28.77
CA LYS A 63 -8.63 13.37 29.38
C LYS A 63 -9.22 12.38 28.37
N ASN A 64 -8.96 12.59 27.07
CA ASN A 64 -9.53 11.78 26.01
C ASN A 64 -8.45 11.45 24.96
N ASP A 65 -8.05 10.19 24.91
CA ASP A 65 -6.94 9.73 24.04
C ASP A 65 -7.27 9.86 22.57
N LEU A 66 -8.52 9.60 22.17
CA LEU A 66 -8.94 9.76 20.78
C LEU A 66 -8.86 11.23 20.35
N LEU A 67 -9.43 12.13 21.16
CA LEU A 67 -9.39 13.56 20.86
C LEU A 67 -7.93 14.11 20.86
N ARG A 68 -7.09 13.59 21.75
CA ARG A 68 -5.65 13.91 21.78
C ARG A 68 -4.98 13.54 20.45
N ARG A 69 -5.26 12.36 19.93
CA ARG A 69 -4.72 11.90 18.64
C ARG A 69 -5.22 12.78 17.50
N LEU A 70 -6.53 13.09 17.45
CA LEU A 70 -7.12 13.95 16.42
C LEU A 70 -6.52 15.36 16.44
N VAL A 71 -6.39 15.98 17.62
CA VAL A 71 -5.81 17.33 17.75
C VAL A 71 -4.33 17.32 17.37
N ARG A 72 -3.58 16.30 17.74
CA ARG A 72 -2.16 16.17 17.35
C ARG A 72 -2.00 16.07 15.84
N GLU A 73 -2.81 15.23 15.17
CA GLU A 73 -2.78 15.07 13.71
C GLU A 73 -3.21 16.35 12.96
N LEU A 74 -4.10 17.17 13.56
CA LEU A 74 -4.48 18.46 13.01
C LEU A 74 -3.31 19.46 13.07
N ILE A 75 -2.49 19.41 14.14
CA ILE A 75 -1.36 20.34 14.33
C ILE A 75 -0.14 19.91 13.53
N GLN A 76 0.13 18.63 13.50
CA GLN A 76 1.27 18.01 12.82
C GLN A 76 0.75 16.86 11.94
N PRO A 77 0.38 17.17 10.69
CA PRO A 77 -0.07 16.15 9.76
C PRO A 77 1.05 15.14 9.49
N ASP A 78 0.86 13.90 9.89
CA ASP A 78 1.76 12.80 9.53
C ASP A 78 1.59 12.46 8.04
N GLU A 79 2.71 12.18 7.35
CA GLU A 79 2.69 11.76 5.94
C GLU A 79 1.97 10.41 5.76
N LYS A 80 1.97 9.56 6.79
CA LYS A 80 1.22 8.28 6.83
C LYS A 80 0.08 8.37 7.84
N LYS A 81 -1.11 8.67 7.35
CA LYS A 81 -2.35 8.63 8.16
C LYS A 81 -2.76 7.18 8.40
N GLU A 82 -2.36 6.63 9.53
CA GLU A 82 -2.86 5.31 9.94
C GLU A 82 -4.32 5.42 10.40
N PRO A 83 -5.18 4.44 10.02
CA PRO A 83 -6.55 4.41 10.50
C PRO A 83 -6.63 4.40 12.03
N LEU A 84 -7.62 5.10 12.54
CA LEU A 84 -7.96 5.09 13.97
C LEU A 84 -8.70 3.80 14.28
N LYS A 85 -8.17 3.02 15.21
CA LYS A 85 -8.83 1.83 15.74
C LYS A 85 -9.61 2.22 16.97
N ILE A 86 -10.92 2.09 16.93
CA ILE A 86 -11.84 2.47 18.00
C ILE A 86 -12.64 1.24 18.39
N TYR A 87 -12.70 0.97 19.68
CA TYR A 87 -13.51 -0.10 20.25
C TYR A 87 -14.79 0.52 20.81
N ALA A 88 -15.90 0.27 20.14
CA ALA A 88 -17.21 0.76 20.54
C ALA A 88 -18.25 -0.35 20.31
N ASP A 89 -19.25 -0.47 21.20
CA ASP A 89 -20.34 -1.47 21.14
C ASP A 89 -19.85 -2.91 20.97
N ASP A 90 -18.82 -3.29 21.73
CA ASP A 90 -18.15 -4.59 21.67
C ASP A 90 -17.61 -4.98 20.29
N LYS A 91 -17.45 -3.99 19.40
CA LYS A 91 -16.86 -4.14 18.08
C LYS A 91 -15.66 -3.24 17.90
N GLU A 92 -14.65 -3.82 17.24
CA GLU A 92 -13.52 -3.07 16.74
C GLU A 92 -13.89 -2.41 15.40
N SER A 93 -13.79 -1.09 15.34
CA SER A 93 -14.10 -0.31 14.14
C SER A 93 -12.91 0.55 13.73
N TYR A 94 -12.74 0.71 12.45
CA TYR A 94 -11.66 1.49 11.84
C TYR A 94 -12.20 2.78 11.24
N PHE A 95 -11.60 3.91 11.64
CA PHE A 95 -11.98 5.23 11.13
C PHE A 95 -10.78 5.91 10.49
N GLN A 96 -11.05 6.65 9.42
CA GLN A 96 -10.09 7.54 8.78
C GLN A 96 -10.48 8.98 9.09
N ALA A 97 -9.58 9.73 9.72
CA ALA A 97 -9.79 11.14 9.99
C ALA A 97 -9.50 11.98 8.74
N LYS A 98 -10.41 12.90 8.42
CA LYS A 98 -10.24 13.91 7.39
C LYS A 98 -10.38 15.29 8.04
N TYR A 99 -9.40 16.13 7.80
CA TYR A 99 -9.35 17.51 8.30
C TYR A 99 -9.68 18.45 7.16
N ILE A 100 -10.69 19.30 7.37
CA ILE A 100 -11.23 20.20 6.35
C ILE A 100 -11.17 21.62 6.90
N PRO A 101 -10.25 22.48 6.41
CA PRO A 101 -10.22 23.88 6.81
C PRO A 101 -11.44 24.59 6.22
N ILE A 102 -12.14 25.37 7.06
CA ILE A 102 -13.32 26.12 6.69
C ILE A 102 -12.94 27.58 6.48
N HIS A 103 -13.32 28.10 5.32
CA HIS A 103 -13.11 29.46 4.92
C HIS A 103 -14.45 30.10 4.58
N VAL A 104 -14.64 31.35 4.98
CA VAL A 104 -15.83 32.16 4.68
C VAL A 104 -15.41 33.34 3.82
N THR A 105 -16.14 33.59 2.74
CA THR A 105 -15.95 34.75 1.86
C THR A 105 -16.95 35.83 2.23
N ASN A 106 -16.48 37.01 2.61
CA ASN A 106 -17.31 38.14 2.99
C ASN A 106 -17.70 38.97 1.75
N GLY A 107 -18.97 38.78 1.27
CA GLY A 107 -19.53 39.51 0.14
C GLY A 107 -19.07 39.07 -1.26
N ASP A 108 -19.65 39.69 -2.30
CA ASP A 108 -19.27 39.44 -3.70
C ASP A 108 -17.84 39.96 -3.98
N GLY A 109 -16.87 39.07 -4.03
CA GLY A 109 -15.47 39.36 -4.32
C GLY A 109 -14.62 39.78 -3.11
N GLY A 110 -15.08 39.48 -1.89
CA GLY A 110 -14.34 39.75 -0.64
C GLY A 110 -13.19 38.76 -0.38
N GLU A 111 -12.31 39.13 0.54
CA GLU A 111 -11.23 38.25 1.02
C GLU A 111 -11.80 37.01 1.69
N THR A 112 -11.16 35.87 1.40
CA THR A 112 -11.50 34.58 2.00
C THR A 112 -10.82 34.46 3.36
N GLU A 113 -11.60 34.35 4.41
CA GLU A 113 -11.13 34.30 5.80
C GLU A 113 -11.24 32.89 6.37
N TYR A 114 -10.14 32.37 6.94
CA TYR A 114 -10.17 31.10 7.66
C TYR A 114 -10.94 31.25 8.98
N VAL A 115 -11.88 30.38 9.26
CA VAL A 115 -12.76 30.42 10.42
C VAL A 115 -12.64 29.22 11.36
N GLY A 116 -11.97 28.16 10.94
CA GLY A 116 -11.78 26.98 11.75
C GLY A 116 -11.63 25.70 10.92
N ASP A 117 -11.68 24.55 11.59
CA ASP A 117 -11.52 23.24 10.99
C ASP A 117 -12.71 22.33 11.27
N VAL A 118 -13.01 21.44 10.34
CA VAL A 118 -13.92 20.31 10.57
C VAL A 118 -13.13 19.00 10.53
N ILE A 119 -13.29 18.20 11.57
CA ILE A 119 -12.78 16.84 11.65
C ILE A 119 -13.92 15.89 11.33
N LEU A 120 -13.76 15.11 10.25
CA LEU A 120 -14.70 14.08 9.82
C LEU A 120 -14.05 12.71 10.02
N LEU A 121 -14.75 11.80 10.71
CA LEU A 121 -14.30 10.42 10.91
C LEU A 121 -15.09 9.48 9.99
N LYS A 122 -14.48 9.10 8.88
CA LYS A 122 -15.09 8.13 7.96
C LYS A 122 -14.89 6.71 8.47
N ASN A 123 -15.99 5.98 8.66
CA ASN A 123 -15.92 4.56 8.99
C ASN A 123 -15.42 3.76 7.77
N ILE A 124 -14.29 3.07 7.93
CA ILE A 124 -13.66 2.25 6.91
C ILE A 124 -13.56 0.77 7.34
N THR A 125 -14.35 0.36 8.33
CA THR A 125 -14.31 -0.99 8.91
C THR A 125 -14.58 -2.05 7.84
N GLU A 126 -15.67 -1.90 7.09
CA GLU A 126 -16.03 -2.83 6.02
C GLU A 126 -14.93 -2.95 4.95
N PHE A 127 -14.34 -1.82 4.56
CA PHE A 127 -13.22 -1.81 3.63
C PHE A 127 -12.01 -2.56 4.19
N LYS A 128 -11.69 -2.34 5.47
CA LYS A 128 -10.56 -3.02 6.15
C LYS A 128 -10.80 -4.52 6.34
N GLU A 129 -12.02 -4.90 6.67
CA GLU A 129 -12.40 -6.31 6.79
C GLU A 129 -12.32 -7.03 5.44
N LEU A 130 -12.82 -6.41 4.37
CA LEU A 130 -12.75 -6.95 3.02
C LEU A 130 -11.30 -7.08 2.54
N ASP A 131 -10.47 -6.07 2.75
CA ASP A 131 -9.05 -6.07 2.40
C ASP A 131 -8.28 -7.17 3.16
N SER A 132 -8.57 -7.32 4.45
CA SER A 132 -8.00 -8.40 5.27
C SER A 132 -8.45 -9.79 4.83
N ALA A 133 -9.75 -9.94 4.52
CA ALA A 133 -10.31 -11.20 4.02
C ALA A 133 -9.69 -11.58 2.66
N LYS A 134 -9.56 -10.61 1.74
CA LYS A 134 -8.87 -10.78 0.44
C LYS A 134 -7.44 -11.29 0.63
N THR A 135 -6.70 -10.64 1.56
CA THR A 135 -5.32 -11.01 1.86
C THR A 135 -5.19 -12.43 2.40
N THR A 136 -6.05 -12.78 3.36
CA THR A 136 -6.09 -14.11 3.98
C THR A 136 -6.45 -15.17 2.95
N PHE A 137 -7.44 -14.90 2.11
CA PHE A 137 -7.87 -15.80 1.03
C PHE A 137 -6.74 -16.09 0.04
N ILE A 138 -6.03 -15.05 -0.45
CA ILE A 138 -4.91 -15.23 -1.40
C ILE A 138 -3.77 -16.02 -0.74
N SER A 139 -3.45 -15.72 0.52
CA SER A 139 -2.41 -16.44 1.25
C SER A 139 -2.76 -17.92 1.42
N THR A 140 -4.00 -18.21 1.82
CA THR A 140 -4.49 -19.57 2.00
C THR A 140 -4.46 -20.34 0.69
N ILE A 141 -5.01 -19.77 -0.40
CA ILE A 141 -5.01 -20.44 -1.72
C ILE A 141 -3.59 -20.68 -2.20
N SER A 142 -2.67 -19.74 -2.03
CA SER A 142 -1.27 -19.94 -2.44
C SER A 142 -0.62 -21.12 -1.71
N HIS A 143 -0.90 -21.29 -0.42
CA HIS A 143 -0.43 -22.44 0.35
C HIS A 143 -1.09 -23.75 -0.09
N GLU A 144 -2.41 -23.76 -0.26
CA GLU A 144 -3.18 -24.93 -0.66
C GLU A 144 -2.88 -25.40 -2.08
N LEU A 145 -2.46 -24.50 -2.98
CA LEU A 145 -2.00 -24.85 -4.33
C LEU A 145 -0.56 -25.35 -4.34
N LYS A 146 0.32 -24.83 -3.50
CA LYS A 146 1.72 -25.24 -3.46
C LYS A 146 1.89 -26.72 -3.15
N THR A 147 1.09 -27.27 -2.24
CA THR A 147 1.19 -28.66 -1.81
C THR A 147 0.90 -29.66 -2.94
N PRO A 148 -0.26 -29.61 -3.65
CA PRO A 148 -0.54 -30.53 -4.75
C PRO A 148 0.41 -30.36 -5.94
N ILE A 149 0.81 -29.11 -6.26
CA ILE A 149 1.78 -28.88 -7.34
C ILE A 149 3.14 -29.51 -7.00
N SER A 150 3.60 -29.36 -5.75
CA SER A 150 4.85 -30.01 -5.30
C SER A 150 4.76 -31.52 -5.36
N ALA A 151 3.59 -32.11 -5.07
CA ALA A 151 3.36 -33.56 -5.22
C ALA A 151 3.42 -34.00 -6.69
N ILE A 152 2.86 -33.21 -7.61
CA ILE A 152 2.95 -33.46 -9.06
C ILE A 152 4.41 -33.44 -9.51
N LEU A 153 5.18 -32.43 -9.13
CA LEU A 153 6.61 -32.34 -9.47
C LEU A 153 7.43 -33.50 -8.90
N MET A 154 7.12 -33.94 -7.68
CA MET A 154 7.77 -35.10 -7.08
C MET A 154 7.42 -36.38 -7.82
N SER A 155 6.15 -36.56 -8.19
CA SER A 155 5.71 -37.71 -8.98
C SER A 155 6.39 -37.78 -10.35
N LEU A 156 6.51 -36.63 -11.03
CA LEU A 156 7.23 -36.54 -12.32
C LEU A 156 8.71 -36.87 -12.15
N LYS A 157 9.35 -36.43 -11.05
CA LYS A 157 10.73 -36.78 -10.76
C LYS A 157 10.92 -38.28 -10.56
N LEU A 158 9.97 -38.92 -9.89
CA LEU A 158 9.99 -40.40 -9.69
C LEU A 158 9.74 -41.14 -11.00
N LEU A 159 8.78 -40.69 -11.83
CA LEU A 159 8.51 -41.29 -13.15
C LEU A 159 9.73 -41.24 -14.07
N LYS A 160 10.57 -40.22 -13.98
CA LYS A 160 11.81 -40.07 -14.74
C LYS A 160 13.00 -40.87 -14.18
N ASP A 161 12.84 -41.51 -13.01
CA ASP A 161 13.89 -42.32 -12.42
C ASP A 161 13.92 -43.69 -13.13
N LYS A 162 15.08 -44.07 -13.70
CA LYS A 162 15.27 -45.31 -14.43
C LYS A 162 14.93 -46.58 -13.62
N ARG A 163 14.93 -46.49 -12.29
CA ARG A 163 14.53 -47.55 -11.38
C ARG A 163 13.03 -47.86 -11.42
N VAL A 164 12.21 -46.92 -11.86
CA VAL A 164 10.75 -47.11 -12.01
C VAL A 164 10.39 -47.72 -13.36
N GLY A 165 11.21 -47.44 -14.38
CA GLY A 165 11.05 -47.94 -15.73
C GLY A 165 11.64 -46.98 -16.76
N GLU A 166 11.82 -47.46 -18.00
CA GLU A 166 12.25 -46.61 -19.10
C GLU A 166 11.03 -45.96 -19.76
N MET A 167 11.11 -44.65 -19.98
CA MET A 167 10.09 -43.87 -20.70
C MET A 167 10.50 -43.75 -22.17
N ASN A 168 9.53 -43.83 -23.08
CA ASN A 168 9.76 -43.45 -24.47
C ASN A 168 9.83 -41.94 -24.65
N ASP A 169 10.29 -41.49 -25.84
CA ASP A 169 10.51 -40.09 -26.12
C ASP A 169 9.24 -39.22 -25.98
N GLU A 170 8.08 -39.77 -26.36
CA GLU A 170 6.79 -39.09 -26.24
C GLU A 170 6.36 -38.92 -24.76
N GLN A 171 6.56 -39.96 -23.95
CA GLN A 171 6.31 -39.88 -22.50
C GLN A 171 7.23 -38.88 -21.81
N ILE A 172 8.50 -38.80 -22.21
CA ILE A 172 9.46 -37.81 -21.70
C ILE A 172 8.99 -36.40 -22.05
N ALA A 173 8.59 -36.17 -23.31
CA ALA A 173 8.09 -34.86 -23.75
C ALA A 173 6.83 -34.43 -22.98
N LEU A 174 5.88 -35.34 -22.75
CA LEU A 174 4.68 -35.07 -21.95
C LEU A 174 5.03 -34.77 -20.48
N ALA A 175 5.92 -35.54 -19.88
CA ALA A 175 6.37 -35.30 -18.50
C ALA A 175 7.09 -33.93 -18.35
N ASP A 176 7.88 -33.54 -19.36
CA ASP A 176 8.52 -32.20 -19.37
C ASP A 176 7.51 -31.08 -19.51
N SER A 177 6.50 -31.23 -20.35
CA SER A 177 5.41 -30.26 -20.49
C SER A 177 4.60 -30.07 -19.19
N ILE A 178 4.29 -31.17 -18.50
CA ILE A 178 3.60 -31.14 -17.20
C ILE A 178 4.49 -30.43 -16.15
N ARG A 179 5.79 -30.75 -16.14
CA ARG A 179 6.73 -30.10 -15.23
C ARG A 179 6.78 -28.59 -15.46
N GLU A 180 6.96 -28.14 -16.72
CA GLU A 180 7.01 -26.73 -17.07
C GLU A 180 5.73 -25.98 -16.65
N SER A 181 4.57 -26.60 -16.89
CA SER A 181 3.27 -26.04 -16.47
C SER A 181 3.14 -25.96 -14.95
N SER A 182 3.63 -26.95 -14.22
CA SER A 182 3.61 -26.99 -12.76
C SER A 182 4.55 -25.96 -12.15
N ASP A 183 5.77 -25.81 -12.68
CA ASP A 183 6.74 -24.80 -12.28
C ASP A 183 6.17 -23.39 -12.49
N ARG A 184 5.52 -23.15 -13.63
CA ARG A 184 4.85 -21.87 -13.92
C ARG A 184 3.71 -21.56 -12.94
N LEU A 185 2.91 -22.56 -12.55
CA LEU A 185 1.86 -22.37 -11.55
C LEU A 185 2.44 -22.00 -10.17
N LEU A 186 3.55 -22.62 -9.76
CA LEU A 186 4.24 -22.25 -8.51
C LEU A 186 4.78 -20.82 -8.57
N GLU A 187 5.32 -20.40 -9.71
CA GLU A 187 5.81 -19.03 -9.90
C GLU A 187 4.66 -18.04 -9.75
N ILE A 188 3.56 -18.21 -10.48
CA ILE A 188 2.37 -17.33 -10.44
C ILE A 188 1.80 -17.25 -9.02
N THR A 189 1.66 -18.36 -8.31
CA THR A 189 1.15 -18.37 -6.94
C THR A 189 2.09 -17.65 -5.98
N GLY A 190 3.40 -17.78 -6.18
CA GLY A 190 4.42 -17.07 -5.41
C GLY A 190 4.41 -15.56 -5.65
N GLU A 191 4.24 -15.12 -6.89
CA GLU A 191 4.13 -13.71 -7.25
C GLU A 191 2.85 -13.07 -6.67
N LEU A 192 1.72 -13.77 -6.76
CA LEU A 192 0.45 -13.31 -6.20
C LEU A 192 0.53 -13.09 -4.68
N LEU A 193 1.20 -14.02 -3.97
CA LEU A 193 1.42 -13.88 -2.53
C LEU A 193 2.31 -12.68 -2.20
N LYS A 194 3.40 -12.48 -2.95
CA LYS A 194 4.30 -11.34 -2.76
C LYS A 194 3.59 -10.02 -3.02
N MET A 195 2.81 -9.92 -4.10
CA MET A 195 2.01 -8.74 -4.42
C MET A 195 1.05 -8.39 -3.28
N THR A 196 0.36 -9.39 -2.73
CA THR A 196 -0.57 -9.19 -1.60
C THR A 196 0.16 -8.69 -0.35
N GLN A 197 1.37 -9.19 -0.06
CA GLN A 197 2.19 -8.70 1.06
C GLN A 197 2.61 -7.23 0.88
N VAL A 198 2.90 -6.81 -0.36
CA VAL A 198 3.21 -5.41 -0.68
C VAL A 198 1.98 -4.51 -0.51
N GLU A 199 0.84 -4.88 -1.10
CA GLU A 199 -0.42 -4.11 -1.01
C GLU A 199 -0.87 -3.88 0.45
N THR A 200 -0.71 -4.89 1.30
CA THR A 200 -1.14 -4.81 2.72
C THR A 200 -0.10 -4.20 3.65
N GLY A 201 1.06 -3.79 3.13
CA GLY A 201 2.16 -3.27 3.94
C GLY A 201 2.77 -4.29 4.92
N LYS A 202 2.43 -5.58 4.78
CA LYS A 202 2.96 -6.68 5.62
C LYS A 202 4.31 -7.21 5.15
N LEU A 203 4.90 -6.58 4.13
CA LEU A 203 6.22 -6.96 3.64
C LEU A 203 7.27 -6.66 4.72
N GLN A 204 7.78 -7.70 5.35
CA GLN A 204 8.91 -7.57 6.28
C GLN A 204 10.20 -7.40 5.49
N LEU A 205 10.92 -6.33 5.77
CA LEU A 205 12.22 -6.06 5.18
C LEU A 205 13.33 -6.49 6.15
N ASN A 206 14.36 -7.14 5.62
CA ASN A 206 15.58 -7.52 6.33
C ASN A 206 16.79 -6.81 5.70
N PRO A 207 16.99 -5.51 5.96
CA PRO A 207 18.04 -4.73 5.32
C PRO A 207 19.42 -5.14 5.81
N LYS A 208 20.36 -5.25 4.85
CA LYS A 208 21.77 -5.58 5.07
C LYS A 208 22.64 -4.67 4.21
N ILE A 209 23.90 -4.52 4.60
CA ILE A 209 24.89 -3.79 3.79
C ILE A 209 25.18 -4.64 2.54
N THR A 210 24.79 -4.13 1.38
CA THR A 210 24.88 -4.83 0.09
C THR A 210 25.55 -3.94 -0.95
N LYS A 211 26.34 -4.54 -1.83
CA LYS A 211 26.91 -3.82 -2.98
C LYS A 211 25.91 -3.81 -4.14
N PRO A 212 25.65 -2.65 -4.78
CA PRO A 212 24.77 -2.58 -5.94
C PRO A 212 25.13 -3.55 -7.07
N ILE A 213 26.43 -3.73 -7.29
CA ILE A 213 26.98 -4.63 -8.32
C ILE A 213 26.53 -6.09 -8.10
N GLU A 214 26.51 -6.56 -6.86
CA GLU A 214 26.09 -7.93 -6.53
C GLU A 214 24.61 -8.17 -6.88
N LEU A 215 23.78 -7.13 -6.72
CA LEU A 215 22.35 -7.18 -7.09
C LEU A 215 22.15 -7.21 -8.59
N ILE A 216 22.93 -6.40 -9.33
CA ILE A 216 22.91 -6.35 -10.79
C ILE A 216 23.36 -7.70 -11.37
N ASP A 217 24.49 -8.23 -10.90
CA ASP A 217 25.04 -9.51 -11.33
C ASP A 217 24.05 -10.67 -11.08
N TYR A 218 23.35 -10.63 -9.93
CA TYR A 218 22.32 -11.62 -9.63
C TYR A 218 21.18 -11.57 -10.64
N ALA A 219 20.65 -10.37 -10.93
CA ALA A 219 19.56 -10.18 -11.87
C ALA A 219 19.94 -10.63 -13.29
N ILE A 220 21.16 -10.33 -13.74
CA ILE A 220 21.69 -10.79 -15.05
C ILE A 220 21.75 -12.32 -15.10
N LYS A 221 22.33 -12.97 -14.07
CA LYS A 221 22.43 -14.42 -14.01
C LYS A 221 21.06 -15.10 -14.01
N ALA A 222 20.11 -14.55 -13.28
CA ALA A 222 18.74 -15.08 -13.19
C ALA A 222 18.01 -15.02 -14.55
N ASN A 223 18.30 -14.01 -15.39
CA ASN A 223 17.63 -13.80 -16.67
C ASN A 223 18.45 -14.28 -17.88
N ARG A 224 19.62 -14.89 -17.67
CA ARG A 224 20.55 -15.26 -18.73
C ARG A 224 19.92 -16.14 -19.82
N VAL A 225 19.24 -17.22 -19.41
CA VAL A 225 18.61 -18.17 -20.34
C VAL A 225 17.54 -17.48 -21.18
N GLN A 226 16.77 -16.59 -20.56
CA GLN A 226 15.73 -15.82 -21.24
C GLN A 226 16.35 -14.83 -22.24
N ALA A 227 17.39 -14.10 -21.85
CA ALA A 227 18.10 -13.18 -22.73
C ALA A 227 18.70 -13.88 -23.96
N GLU A 228 19.33 -15.07 -23.77
CA GLU A 228 19.85 -15.91 -24.83
C GLU A 228 18.74 -16.40 -25.78
N ARG A 229 17.57 -16.80 -25.25
CA ARG A 229 16.41 -17.24 -26.04
C ARG A 229 15.85 -16.14 -26.94
N PHE A 230 15.84 -14.89 -26.47
CA PHE A 230 15.35 -13.72 -27.21
C PHE A 230 16.47 -12.98 -27.98
N ASN A 231 17.69 -13.50 -27.97
CA ASN A 231 18.89 -12.86 -28.58
C ASN A 231 19.09 -11.42 -28.09
N CYS A 232 18.76 -11.10 -26.84
CA CYS A 232 18.96 -9.77 -26.27
C CYS A 232 20.38 -9.61 -25.72
N HIS A 233 20.99 -8.44 -26.01
CA HIS A 233 22.30 -8.07 -25.49
C HIS A 233 22.16 -7.23 -24.24
N ILE A 234 22.66 -7.75 -23.11
CA ILE A 234 22.65 -7.02 -21.84
C ILE A 234 24.00 -6.33 -21.67
N GLU A 235 23.97 -5.00 -21.63
CA GLU A 235 25.11 -4.15 -21.33
C GLU A 235 25.06 -3.68 -19.88
N VAL A 236 26.22 -3.54 -19.25
CA VAL A 236 26.32 -3.13 -17.84
C VAL A 236 26.97 -1.75 -17.78
N ASP A 237 26.31 -0.81 -17.05
CA ASP A 237 26.76 0.57 -16.88
C ASP A 237 26.78 0.98 -15.41
N TYR A 238 27.94 0.91 -14.77
CA TYR A 238 28.15 1.42 -13.41
C TYR A 238 29.59 1.91 -13.20
N PRO A 239 29.82 2.90 -12.32
CA PRO A 239 31.14 3.42 -12.02
C PRO A 239 31.97 2.42 -11.21
N GLU A 240 33.29 2.49 -11.32
CA GLU A 240 34.22 1.64 -10.54
C GLU A 240 34.01 1.72 -9.04
N LYS A 241 33.61 2.91 -8.54
CA LYS A 241 33.33 3.15 -7.12
C LYS A 241 31.89 3.59 -6.95
N ILE A 242 31.13 2.80 -6.24
CA ILE A 242 29.75 3.08 -5.85
C ILE A 242 29.53 2.69 -4.39
N SER A 243 28.77 3.50 -3.66
CA SER A 243 28.50 3.28 -2.24
C SER A 243 27.71 2.00 -2.01
N LYS A 244 27.98 1.34 -0.90
CA LYS A 244 27.15 0.23 -0.41
C LYS A 244 25.80 0.76 0.03
N LEU A 245 24.78 -0.06 -0.14
CA LEU A 245 23.39 0.22 0.23
C LEU A 245 23.01 -0.55 1.49
N PHE A 246 22.15 0.05 2.31
CA PHE A 246 21.51 -0.65 3.42
C PHE A 246 20.09 -1.03 2.97
N VAL A 247 19.96 -2.22 2.38
CA VAL A 247 18.73 -2.69 1.70
C VAL A 247 18.52 -4.19 1.95
N ASP A 248 17.27 -4.62 1.78
CA ASP A 248 16.95 -6.05 1.68
C ASP A 248 17.39 -6.56 0.30
N SER A 249 18.52 -7.27 0.27
CA SER A 249 19.14 -7.75 -0.97
C SER A 249 18.23 -8.69 -1.76
N GLU A 250 17.44 -9.53 -1.09
CA GLU A 250 16.52 -10.46 -1.76
C GLU A 250 15.37 -9.72 -2.44
N LYS A 251 14.82 -8.71 -1.78
CA LYS A 251 13.71 -7.92 -2.33
C LYS A 251 14.17 -7.05 -3.49
N ILE A 252 15.34 -6.39 -3.36
CA ILE A 252 15.89 -5.58 -4.45
C ILE A 252 16.31 -6.47 -5.63
N ALA A 253 16.94 -7.63 -5.39
CA ALA A 253 17.26 -8.58 -6.43
C ALA A 253 16.00 -9.06 -7.18
N TRP A 254 14.91 -9.31 -6.45
CA TRP A 254 13.63 -9.66 -7.07
C TRP A 254 13.07 -8.52 -7.94
N VAL A 255 13.12 -7.27 -7.47
CA VAL A 255 12.70 -6.11 -8.28
C VAL A 255 13.53 -6.01 -9.56
N LEU A 256 14.85 -6.09 -9.46
CA LEU A 256 15.73 -6.00 -10.61
C LEU A 256 15.54 -7.16 -11.60
N THR A 257 15.32 -8.37 -11.09
CA THR A 257 15.03 -9.55 -11.95
C THR A 257 13.75 -9.34 -12.74
N ASN A 258 12.69 -8.81 -12.10
CA ASN A 258 11.43 -8.52 -12.78
C ASN A 258 11.57 -7.40 -13.83
N LEU A 259 12.28 -6.31 -13.48
CA LEU A 259 12.52 -5.21 -14.42
C LEU A 259 13.31 -5.70 -15.65
N LEU A 260 14.35 -6.51 -15.42
CA LEU A 260 15.18 -7.04 -16.50
C LEU A 260 14.41 -8.07 -17.36
N SER A 261 13.59 -8.92 -16.72
CA SER A 261 12.71 -9.86 -17.45
C SER A 261 11.71 -9.13 -18.35
N ASN A 262 11.08 -8.06 -17.82
CA ASN A 262 10.20 -7.22 -18.62
C ASN A 262 10.95 -6.55 -19.78
N ALA A 263 12.11 -5.98 -19.53
CA ALA A 263 12.95 -5.39 -20.55
C ALA A 263 13.28 -6.40 -21.68
N ILE A 264 13.64 -7.63 -21.34
CA ILE A 264 13.91 -8.71 -22.31
C ILE A 264 12.66 -9.02 -23.14
N HIS A 265 11.50 -9.10 -22.47
CA HIS A 265 10.25 -9.46 -23.16
C HIS A 265 9.77 -8.40 -24.16
N TYR A 266 9.98 -7.11 -23.85
CA TYR A 266 9.52 -5.99 -24.69
C TYR A 266 10.59 -5.45 -25.66
N THR A 267 11.83 -5.91 -25.52
CA THR A 267 12.91 -5.55 -26.44
C THR A 267 12.78 -6.37 -27.73
N PRO A 268 12.93 -5.75 -28.92
CA PRO A 268 12.97 -6.48 -30.19
C PRO A 268 14.09 -7.52 -30.22
N GLU A 269 13.94 -8.54 -31.06
CA GLU A 269 14.99 -9.54 -31.30
C GLU A 269 16.30 -8.87 -31.70
N ASN A 270 17.41 -9.33 -31.14
CA ASN A 270 18.74 -8.72 -31.28
C ASN A 270 18.86 -7.28 -30.72
N GLY A 271 17.87 -6.87 -29.87
CA GLY A 271 17.93 -5.58 -29.20
C GLY A 271 18.89 -5.56 -28.03
N ARG A 272 19.17 -4.35 -27.54
CA ARG A 272 20.03 -4.16 -26.37
C ARG A 272 19.24 -3.70 -25.16
N ILE A 273 19.75 -4.03 -23.98
CA ILE A 273 19.22 -3.61 -22.69
C ILE A 273 20.42 -3.14 -21.86
N ILE A 274 20.27 -2.01 -21.18
CA ILE A 274 21.29 -1.50 -20.28
C ILE A 274 20.79 -1.66 -18.85
N ILE A 275 21.56 -2.34 -18.00
CA ILE A 275 21.33 -2.38 -16.58
C ILE A 275 22.51 -1.74 -15.87
N GLY A 276 22.26 -0.84 -14.92
CA GLY A 276 23.34 -0.13 -14.31
C GLY A 276 22.98 0.53 -12.99
N ALA A 277 23.97 1.25 -12.45
CA ALA A 277 23.81 2.04 -11.24
C ALA A 277 24.57 3.37 -11.36
N ARG A 278 23.97 4.44 -10.83
CA ARG A 278 24.56 5.78 -10.74
C ARG A 278 24.51 6.26 -9.31
N GLN A 279 25.48 7.06 -8.93
CA GLN A 279 25.49 7.68 -7.62
C GLN A 279 25.43 9.20 -7.80
N GLU A 280 24.38 9.80 -7.21
CA GLU A 280 24.23 11.25 -7.13
C GLU A 280 24.13 11.63 -5.64
N ASP A 281 25.10 12.39 -5.15
CA ASP A 281 25.22 12.79 -3.75
C ASP A 281 25.13 11.59 -2.77
N LYS A 282 24.03 11.52 -2.02
CA LYS A 282 23.75 10.47 -1.02
C LYS A 282 22.83 9.37 -1.54
N LYS A 283 22.42 9.43 -2.82
CA LYS A 283 21.50 8.46 -3.40
C LYS A 283 22.22 7.61 -4.43
N VAL A 284 21.86 6.33 -4.47
CA VAL A 284 22.27 5.41 -5.54
C VAL A 284 21.01 5.04 -6.30
N GLU A 285 21.02 5.35 -7.60
CA GLU A 285 20.00 4.94 -8.54
C GLU A 285 20.46 3.65 -9.24
N ILE A 286 19.61 2.61 -9.23
CA ILE A 286 19.81 1.40 -10.03
C ILE A 286 18.75 1.42 -11.11
N PHE A 287 19.12 1.23 -12.37
CA PHE A 287 18.24 1.37 -13.51
C PHE A 287 18.35 0.20 -14.48
N VAL A 288 17.23 -0.07 -15.17
CA VAL A 288 17.16 -0.94 -16.35
C VAL A 288 16.56 -0.12 -17.47
N GLN A 289 17.25 -0.05 -18.60
CA GLN A 289 16.81 0.69 -19.78
C GLN A 289 16.68 -0.28 -20.95
N ASP A 290 15.48 -0.38 -21.49
CA ASP A 290 15.21 -1.06 -22.75
C ASP A 290 15.02 -0.04 -23.89
N PHE A 291 15.04 -0.55 -25.12
CA PHE A 291 14.80 0.21 -26.34
C PHE A 291 13.63 -0.38 -27.12
N GLY A 292 12.65 -0.90 -26.38
CA GLY A 292 11.41 -1.44 -26.91
C GLY A 292 10.41 -0.39 -27.38
N LYS A 293 9.15 -0.81 -27.54
CA LYS A 293 8.06 0.07 -28.04
C LYS A 293 7.64 1.16 -27.03
N GLY A 294 8.11 1.10 -25.78
CA GLY A 294 7.65 1.96 -24.71
C GLY A 294 6.32 1.49 -24.09
N ILE A 295 5.82 2.28 -23.16
CA ILE A 295 4.53 2.09 -22.49
C ILE A 295 3.58 3.16 -23.03
N ASP A 296 2.41 2.77 -23.55
CA ASP A 296 1.35 3.68 -24.03
C ASP A 296 0.67 4.39 -22.86
#